data_f0a30f6163c4677704340d9179208c67
#
_entry.id   f0a30f6163c4677704340d9179208c67
#
_cell.length_a   1.000
_cell.length_b   1.000
_cell.length_c   1.000
_cell.angle_alpha   90.00
_cell.angle_beta   90.00
_cell.angle_gamma   90.00
#
_symmetry.space_group_name_H-M   'P 1'
#
loop_
_entity.id
_entity.type
_entity.pdbx_description
1 polymer ?
#
loop_
_entity_poly.entity_id
_entity_poly.type
_entity_poly.pdbx_seq_one_letter_code
_entity_poly.pdbx_strand_id
1 'polypeptide(L)'
;MLYNREMSYPDLPTGELRMQTYTISQLSREFDVTPRALRFYEDKGLLSPDRQGLNRVYSNRDRARLKLVLSGRKVGFSLNDIREMLDLYDLGDNQRAQLRAAYKKHKQQVDVLNQQRAEIDEALEALHKGISWLETKLETIGVDPQDIESMRAFDAVARATLEDEEG
;
A
#
# COMPACT_ATOMS: atom_id res chain seq x y z
N MET A 1 -9.24 -21.48 -0.50
CA MET A 1 -10.23 -21.31 -1.59
C MET A 1 -11.07 -20.06 -1.34
N LEU A 2 -10.45 -18.86 -1.30
CA LEU A 2 -11.11 -17.55 -1.13
C LEU A 2 -10.28 -16.47 -1.87
N TYR A 3 -10.04 -16.68 -3.18
CA TYR A 3 -9.31 -15.71 -4.01
C TYR A 3 -10.16 -15.27 -5.18
N ASN A 4 -11.43 -14.96 -4.91
CA ASN A 4 -12.34 -14.51 -5.96
C ASN A 4 -13.29 -13.44 -5.43
N ARG A 5 -12.73 -12.23 -5.13
CA ARG A 5 -13.55 -11.02 -5.07
C ARG A 5 -12.73 -9.79 -5.45
N GLU A 6 -12.98 -9.32 -6.66
CA GLU A 6 -12.88 -7.93 -7.10
C GLU A 6 -11.49 -7.25 -7.11
N MET A 7 -10.49 -7.86 -7.79
CA MET A 7 -9.57 -7.04 -8.56
C MET A 7 -9.99 -7.11 -10.03
N SER A 8 -11.14 -6.57 -10.34
CA SER A 8 -11.46 -6.13 -11.69
C SER A 8 -10.48 -5.01 -12.01
N TYR A 9 -9.53 -5.27 -12.89
CA TYR A 9 -8.78 -4.18 -13.53
C TYR A 9 -9.83 -3.27 -14.15
N PRO A 10 -9.88 -1.97 -13.80
CA PRO A 10 -10.87 -1.11 -14.39
C PRO A 10 -10.64 -1.11 -15.90
N ASP A 11 -11.66 -1.54 -16.65
CA ASP A 11 -11.71 -1.31 -18.08
C ASP A 11 -11.40 0.16 -18.31
N LEU A 12 -10.30 0.43 -19.01
CA LEU A 12 -10.01 1.80 -19.44
C LEU A 12 -11.13 2.15 -20.44
N PRO A 13 -11.94 3.17 -20.17
CA PRO A 13 -13.09 3.45 -21.00
C PRO A 13 -12.64 3.82 -22.40
N THR A 14 -12.89 2.92 -23.35
CA THR A 14 -12.88 3.18 -24.78
C THR A 14 -14.27 3.67 -25.17
N GLY A 15 -14.50 4.96 -25.11
CA GLY A 15 -15.76 5.57 -25.61
C GLY A 15 -16.16 6.78 -24.78
N GLU A 16 -16.44 7.85 -25.47
CA GLU A 16 -17.08 9.13 -25.10
C GLU A 16 -17.54 9.32 -23.65
N LEU A 17 -16.59 9.34 -22.71
CA LEU A 17 -16.83 9.83 -21.38
C LEU A 17 -16.63 11.34 -21.41
N ARG A 18 -17.66 12.09 -21.05
CA ARG A 18 -17.60 13.53 -20.75
C ARG A 18 -16.25 13.82 -20.13
N MET A 19 -15.55 14.81 -20.65
CA MET A 19 -14.21 15.24 -20.21
C MET A 19 -14.27 15.70 -18.75
N GLN A 20 -14.40 14.74 -17.84
CA GLN A 20 -14.30 15.02 -16.42
C GLN A 20 -12.83 15.23 -16.10
N THR A 21 -12.53 16.38 -15.57
CA THR A 21 -11.18 16.75 -15.16
C THR A 21 -11.10 16.92 -13.65
N TYR A 22 -9.91 16.75 -13.10
CA TYR A 22 -9.67 16.81 -11.67
C TYR A 22 -8.52 17.76 -11.37
N THR A 23 -8.66 18.49 -10.30
CA THR A 23 -7.55 19.26 -9.72
C THR A 23 -6.64 18.34 -8.91
N ILE A 24 -5.41 18.78 -8.64
CA ILE A 24 -4.47 18.07 -7.78
C ILE A 24 -5.07 17.81 -6.37
N SER A 25 -5.82 18.77 -5.84
CA SER A 25 -6.46 18.63 -4.51
C SER A 25 -7.60 17.63 -4.49
N GLN A 26 -8.33 17.48 -5.60
CA GLN A 26 -9.38 16.47 -5.71
C GLN A 26 -8.78 15.06 -5.73
N LEU A 27 -7.77 14.80 -6.58
CA LEU A 27 -7.12 13.50 -6.62
C LEU A 27 -6.37 13.19 -5.33
N SER A 28 -5.73 14.19 -4.69
CA SER A 28 -5.08 13.99 -3.39
C SER A 28 -6.05 13.50 -2.33
N ARG A 29 -7.24 14.10 -2.25
CA ARG A 29 -8.27 13.69 -1.30
C ARG A 29 -8.91 12.34 -1.64
N GLU A 30 -9.18 12.10 -2.93
CA GLU A 30 -9.81 10.86 -3.38
C GLU A 30 -8.95 9.63 -3.10
N PHE A 31 -7.64 9.75 -3.29
CA PHE A 31 -6.70 8.64 -3.21
C PHE A 31 -5.86 8.63 -1.92
N ASP A 32 -6.12 9.57 -1.01
CA ASP A 32 -5.36 9.76 0.23
C ASP A 32 -3.84 9.87 -0.03
N VAL A 33 -3.47 10.71 -0.99
CA VAL A 33 -2.07 10.96 -1.36
C VAL A 33 -1.75 12.46 -1.30
N THR A 34 -0.50 12.80 -1.03
CA THR A 34 -0.09 14.20 -0.99
C THR A 34 0.02 14.80 -2.39
N PRO A 35 -0.20 16.12 -2.56
CA PRO A 35 0.08 16.82 -3.81
C PRO A 35 1.54 16.67 -4.28
N ARG A 36 2.47 16.48 -3.35
CA ARG A 36 3.89 16.20 -3.64
C ARG A 36 4.05 14.83 -4.31
N ALA A 37 3.34 13.82 -3.84
CA ALA A 37 3.37 12.49 -4.46
C ALA A 37 2.82 12.52 -5.89
N LEU A 38 1.75 13.26 -6.17
CA LEU A 38 1.21 13.42 -7.52
C LEU A 38 2.20 14.11 -8.47
N ARG A 39 2.88 15.16 -8.01
CA ARG A 39 3.95 15.81 -8.79
C ARG A 39 5.12 14.85 -9.06
N PHE A 40 5.50 14.07 -8.07
CA PHE A 40 6.54 13.05 -8.23
C PHE A 40 6.15 11.99 -9.26
N TYR A 41 4.89 11.55 -9.31
CA TYR A 41 4.42 10.62 -10.34
C TYR A 41 4.37 11.27 -11.73
N GLU A 42 4.05 12.57 -11.84
CA GLU A 42 4.20 13.34 -13.07
C GLU A 42 5.67 13.40 -13.52
N ASP A 43 6.59 13.77 -12.62
CA ASP A 43 8.04 13.82 -12.91
C ASP A 43 8.60 12.46 -13.36
N LYS A 44 7.99 11.36 -12.90
CA LYS A 44 8.34 9.98 -13.31
C LYS A 44 7.62 9.52 -14.58
N GLY A 45 6.81 10.36 -15.20
CA GLY A 45 6.05 10.05 -16.43
C GLY A 45 4.93 9.03 -16.22
N LEU A 46 4.50 8.82 -14.97
CA LEU A 46 3.37 7.94 -14.63
C LEU A 46 2.02 8.64 -14.81
N LEU A 47 1.99 9.97 -14.67
CA LEU A 47 0.86 10.85 -14.90
C LEU A 47 1.25 11.92 -15.89
N SER A 48 0.29 12.44 -16.67
CA SER A 48 0.51 13.48 -17.68
C SER A 48 -0.62 14.50 -17.65
N PRO A 49 -0.74 15.32 -16.56
CA PRO A 49 -1.78 16.32 -16.47
C PRO A 49 -1.56 17.43 -17.48
N ASP A 50 -2.66 17.93 -18.02
CA ASP A 50 -2.66 19.16 -18.80
C ASP A 50 -2.40 20.40 -17.93
N ARG A 51 -2.04 21.50 -18.56
CA ARG A 51 -1.83 22.81 -17.93
C ARG A 51 -2.93 23.79 -18.35
N GLN A 52 -3.66 24.31 -17.37
CA GLN A 52 -4.53 25.45 -17.56
C GLN A 52 -3.96 26.65 -16.78
N GLY A 53 -3.19 27.47 -17.46
CA GLY A 53 -2.37 28.52 -16.83
C GLY A 53 -1.33 27.86 -15.87
N LEU A 54 -1.39 28.25 -14.60
CA LEU A 54 -0.50 27.68 -13.55
C LEU A 54 -1.03 26.39 -12.92
N ASN A 55 -2.27 25.98 -13.26
CA ASN A 55 -2.92 24.85 -12.62
C ASN A 55 -2.72 23.56 -13.41
N ARG A 56 -2.53 22.44 -12.68
CA ARG A 56 -2.56 21.08 -13.21
C ARG A 56 -3.98 20.59 -13.31
N VAL A 57 -4.32 20.03 -14.47
CA VAL A 57 -5.63 19.47 -14.76
C VAL A 57 -5.45 18.00 -15.16
N TYR A 58 -5.94 17.11 -14.33
CA TYR A 58 -5.83 15.67 -14.52
C TYR A 58 -7.06 15.14 -15.26
N SER A 59 -6.85 14.27 -16.22
CA SER A 59 -7.90 13.58 -16.98
C SER A 59 -8.45 12.35 -16.23
N ASN A 60 -9.56 11.77 -16.73
CA ASN A 60 -10.03 10.46 -16.30
C ASN A 60 -8.95 9.37 -16.49
N ARG A 61 -8.13 9.50 -17.54
CA ARG A 61 -7.01 8.58 -17.79
C ARG A 61 -5.95 8.70 -16.70
N ASP A 62 -5.56 9.92 -16.30
CA ASP A 62 -4.62 10.13 -15.20
C ASP A 62 -5.17 9.57 -13.89
N ARG A 63 -6.47 9.74 -13.63
CA ARG A 63 -7.13 9.17 -12.46
C ARG A 63 -7.06 7.63 -12.46
N ALA A 64 -7.33 6.99 -13.59
CA ALA A 64 -7.22 5.54 -13.74
C ALA A 64 -5.76 5.06 -13.60
N ARG A 65 -4.80 5.76 -14.23
CA ARG A 65 -3.37 5.49 -14.09
C ARG A 65 -2.90 5.63 -12.64
N LEU A 66 -3.35 6.67 -11.92
CA LEU A 66 -3.03 6.85 -10.50
C LEU A 66 -3.50 5.66 -9.65
N LYS A 67 -4.71 5.18 -9.88
CA LYS A 67 -5.22 3.97 -9.19
C LYS A 67 -4.31 2.75 -9.42
N LEU A 68 -3.86 2.54 -10.65
CA LEU A 68 -2.93 1.45 -11.00
C LEU A 68 -1.55 1.65 -10.37
N VAL A 69 -1.03 2.89 -10.36
CA VAL A 69 0.24 3.23 -9.70
C VAL A 69 0.18 2.87 -8.22
N LEU A 70 -0.84 3.31 -7.52
CA LEU A 70 -1.01 3.06 -6.09
C LEU A 70 -1.17 1.56 -5.78
N SER A 71 -1.97 0.85 -6.59
CA SER A 71 -2.12 -0.60 -6.46
C SER A 71 -0.81 -1.35 -6.68
N GLY A 72 -0.05 -0.99 -7.71
CA GLY A 72 1.26 -1.59 -7.98
C GLY A 72 2.26 -1.33 -6.85
N ARG A 73 2.30 -0.10 -6.33
CA ARG A 73 3.14 0.26 -5.17
C ARG A 73 2.78 -0.54 -3.92
N LYS A 74 1.49 -0.73 -3.66
CA LYS A 74 1.00 -1.49 -2.50
C LYS A 74 1.48 -2.94 -2.50
N VAL A 75 1.62 -3.55 -3.66
CA VAL A 75 2.12 -4.93 -3.79
C VAL A 75 3.62 -5.02 -4.03
N GLY A 76 4.36 -3.90 -3.99
CA GLY A 76 5.82 -3.87 -4.02
C GLY A 76 6.46 -3.73 -5.40
N PHE A 77 5.71 -3.44 -6.46
CA PHE A 77 6.32 -3.14 -7.77
C PHE A 77 7.13 -1.84 -7.75
N SER A 78 8.24 -1.83 -8.48
CA SER A 78 9.01 -0.61 -8.73
C SER A 78 8.24 0.35 -9.64
N LEU A 79 8.57 1.64 -9.59
CA LEU A 79 7.94 2.62 -10.49
C LEU A 79 8.22 2.33 -11.98
N ASN A 80 9.35 1.70 -12.28
CA ASN A 80 9.68 1.28 -13.64
C ASN A 80 8.75 0.13 -14.10
N ASP A 81 8.54 -0.88 -13.24
CA ASP A 81 7.62 -1.98 -13.55
C ASP A 81 6.20 -1.46 -13.77
N ILE A 82 5.77 -0.53 -12.91
CA ILE A 82 4.45 0.10 -13.03
C ILE A 82 4.34 0.89 -14.34
N ARG A 83 5.38 1.64 -14.74
CA ARG A 83 5.39 2.36 -16.00
C ARG A 83 5.26 1.41 -17.18
N GLU A 84 6.08 0.36 -17.24
CA GLU A 84 5.99 -0.65 -18.29
C GLU A 84 4.60 -1.28 -18.38
N MET A 85 3.95 -1.53 -17.23
CA MET A 85 2.58 -2.02 -17.21
C MET A 85 1.58 -0.99 -17.73
N LEU A 86 1.71 0.28 -17.36
CA LEU A 86 0.85 1.36 -17.86
C LEU A 86 1.01 1.57 -19.37
N ASP A 87 2.23 1.46 -19.88
CA ASP A 87 2.51 1.58 -21.31
C ASP A 87 1.88 0.42 -22.12
N LEU A 88 1.71 -0.76 -21.49
CA LEU A 88 0.97 -1.88 -22.09
C LEU A 88 -0.51 -1.57 -22.33
N TYR A 89 -1.14 -0.79 -21.45
CA TYR A 89 -2.54 -0.38 -21.61
C TYR A 89 -2.74 0.66 -22.73
N ASP A 90 -1.67 1.37 -23.08
CA ASP A 90 -1.70 2.45 -24.08
C ASP A 90 -1.43 1.98 -25.51
N LEU A 91 -0.87 0.80 -25.68
CA LEU A 91 -0.50 0.22 -26.96
C LEU A 91 -1.55 -0.83 -27.39
N GLY A 92 -2.14 -0.73 -28.56
CA GLY A 92 -3.12 -1.70 -29.10
C GLY A 92 -2.59 -3.14 -29.33
N ASP A 93 -3.30 -3.95 -30.07
CA ASP A 93 -3.32 -5.43 -30.15
C ASP A 93 -2.04 -6.24 -30.42
N ASN A 94 -0.82 -5.69 -30.48
CA ASN A 94 0.37 -6.48 -30.92
C ASN A 94 1.40 -6.74 -29.82
N GLN A 95 0.97 -7.19 -28.61
CA GLN A 95 1.78 -7.14 -27.38
C GLN A 95 2.08 -8.48 -26.69
N ARG A 96 2.03 -9.58 -27.40
CA ARG A 96 2.21 -10.92 -26.78
C ARG A 96 3.49 -11.04 -25.95
N ALA A 97 4.61 -10.46 -26.40
CA ALA A 97 5.88 -10.53 -25.69
C ALA A 97 5.84 -9.70 -24.40
N GLN A 98 5.28 -8.50 -24.45
CA GLN A 98 5.14 -7.58 -23.30
C GLN A 98 4.15 -8.13 -22.27
N LEU A 99 3.00 -8.67 -22.71
CA LEU A 99 2.05 -9.34 -21.80
C LEU A 99 2.69 -10.54 -21.08
N ARG A 100 3.51 -11.32 -21.80
CA ARG A 100 4.27 -12.42 -21.18
C ARG A 100 5.26 -11.90 -20.13
N ALA A 101 5.97 -10.80 -20.42
CA ALA A 101 6.90 -10.18 -19.49
C ALA A 101 6.19 -9.65 -18.24
N ALA A 102 5.08 -8.94 -18.42
CA ALA A 102 4.24 -8.45 -17.32
C ALA A 102 3.69 -9.62 -16.48
N TYR A 103 3.18 -10.67 -17.12
CA TYR A 103 2.71 -11.88 -16.43
C TYR A 103 3.83 -12.51 -15.58
N LYS A 104 5.05 -12.65 -16.16
CA LYS A 104 6.20 -13.18 -15.43
C LYS A 104 6.54 -12.35 -14.19
N LYS A 105 6.54 -11.01 -14.32
CA LYS A 105 6.78 -10.10 -13.17
C LYS A 105 5.72 -10.26 -12.08
N HIS A 106 4.44 -10.37 -12.45
CA HIS A 106 3.37 -10.61 -11.48
C HIS A 106 3.55 -11.94 -10.75
N LYS A 107 3.89 -13.01 -11.47
CA LYS A 107 4.16 -14.33 -10.87
C LYS A 107 5.33 -14.23 -9.86
N GLN A 108 6.43 -13.61 -10.26
CA GLN A 108 7.58 -13.42 -9.37
C GLN A 108 7.19 -12.63 -8.11
N GLN A 109 6.36 -11.58 -8.24
CA GLN A 109 5.92 -10.80 -7.08
C GLN A 109 5.01 -11.60 -6.15
N VAL A 110 4.15 -12.46 -6.69
CA VAL A 110 3.36 -13.42 -5.91
C VAL A 110 4.28 -14.35 -5.11
N ASP A 111 5.33 -14.88 -5.73
CA ASP A 111 6.28 -15.79 -5.06
C ASP A 111 7.02 -15.05 -3.92
N VAL A 112 7.46 -13.80 -4.16
CA VAL A 112 8.09 -12.94 -3.12
C VAL A 112 7.14 -12.71 -1.94
N LEU A 113 5.88 -12.35 -2.20
CA LEU A 113 4.91 -12.11 -1.15
C LEU A 113 4.55 -13.38 -0.36
N ASN A 114 4.50 -14.54 -1.02
CA ASN A 114 4.29 -15.83 -0.35
C ASN A 114 5.48 -16.18 0.54
N GLN A 115 6.71 -15.91 0.10
CA GLN A 115 7.90 -16.10 0.91
C GLN A 115 7.88 -15.20 2.15
N GLN A 116 7.61 -13.89 1.98
CA GLN A 116 7.50 -12.95 3.09
C GLN A 116 6.41 -13.37 4.09
N ARG A 117 5.28 -13.87 3.58
CA ARG A 117 4.21 -14.40 4.44
C ARG A 117 4.68 -15.59 5.27
N ALA A 118 5.40 -16.53 4.66
CA ALA A 118 5.92 -17.70 5.38
C ALA A 118 6.92 -17.28 6.49
N GLU A 119 7.79 -16.31 6.20
CA GLU A 119 8.75 -15.76 7.18
C GLU A 119 8.03 -15.06 8.35
N ILE A 120 6.95 -14.33 8.07
CA ILE A 120 6.11 -13.71 9.11
C ILE A 120 5.41 -14.77 9.94
N ASP A 121 4.83 -15.80 9.31
CA ASP A 121 4.15 -16.89 10.01
C ASP A 121 5.13 -17.63 10.94
N GLU A 122 6.37 -17.88 10.51
CA GLU A 122 7.43 -18.48 11.34
C GLU A 122 7.82 -17.58 12.53
N ALA A 123 7.97 -16.27 12.29
CA ALA A 123 8.28 -15.31 13.35
C ALA A 123 7.17 -15.23 14.40
N LEU A 124 5.90 -15.24 13.96
CA LEU A 124 4.74 -15.28 14.86
C LEU A 124 4.72 -16.55 15.69
N GLU A 125 5.00 -17.72 15.10
CA GLU A 125 5.09 -18.97 15.83
C GLU A 125 6.17 -18.94 16.91
N ALA A 126 7.35 -18.39 16.59
CA ALA A 126 8.44 -18.25 17.56
C ALA A 126 8.04 -17.34 18.73
N LEU A 127 7.36 -16.22 18.46
CA LEU A 127 6.85 -15.31 19.48
C LEU A 127 5.79 -15.96 20.36
N HIS A 128 4.84 -16.69 19.79
CA HIS A 128 3.83 -17.42 20.57
C HIS A 128 4.45 -18.45 21.51
N LYS A 129 5.46 -19.22 21.02
CA LYS A 129 6.21 -20.15 21.89
C LYS A 129 6.91 -19.42 23.05
N GLY A 130 7.49 -18.25 22.76
CA GLY A 130 8.12 -17.41 23.78
C GLY A 130 7.12 -16.92 24.82
N ILE A 131 5.95 -16.44 24.38
CA ILE A 131 4.87 -15.99 25.26
C ILE A 131 4.42 -17.13 26.16
N SER A 132 4.10 -18.29 25.61
CA SER A 132 3.65 -19.45 26.40
C SER A 132 4.68 -19.91 27.43
N TRP A 133 5.97 -19.84 27.09
CA TRP A 133 7.02 -20.13 28.05
C TRP A 133 7.06 -19.09 29.19
N LEU A 134 6.92 -17.79 28.86
CA LEU A 134 6.89 -16.72 29.86
C LEU A 134 5.66 -16.83 30.76
N GLU A 135 4.49 -17.10 30.22
CA GLU A 135 3.25 -17.31 30.98
C GLU A 135 3.43 -18.44 32.00
N THR A 136 3.96 -19.59 31.59
CA THR A 136 4.25 -20.71 32.50
C THR A 136 5.22 -20.31 33.61
N LYS A 137 6.24 -19.48 33.31
CA LYS A 137 7.17 -18.99 34.33
C LYS A 137 6.53 -18.02 35.30
N LEU A 138 5.68 -17.10 34.80
CA LEU A 138 4.95 -16.16 35.63
C LEU A 138 3.98 -16.87 36.58
N GLU A 139 3.23 -17.85 36.09
CA GLU A 139 2.38 -18.70 36.94
C GLU A 139 3.18 -19.41 38.04
N THR A 140 4.38 -19.90 37.70
CA THR A 140 5.26 -20.61 38.66
C THR A 140 5.69 -19.69 39.83
N ILE A 141 5.86 -18.39 39.57
CA ILE A 141 6.24 -17.39 40.60
C ILE A 141 5.04 -16.67 41.21
N GLY A 142 3.79 -17.07 40.83
CA GLY A 142 2.55 -16.52 41.37
C GLY A 142 2.20 -15.12 40.84
N VAL A 143 2.68 -14.75 39.67
CA VAL A 143 2.37 -13.48 38.99
C VAL A 143 1.42 -13.75 37.85
N ASP A 144 0.23 -13.10 37.87
CA ASP A 144 -0.72 -13.15 36.74
C ASP A 144 -0.15 -12.34 35.56
N PRO A 145 -0.06 -12.92 34.35
CA PRO A 145 0.34 -12.18 33.15
C PRO A 145 -0.49 -10.90 32.89
N GLN A 146 -1.78 -10.91 33.25
CA GLN A 146 -2.67 -9.72 33.11
C GLN A 146 -2.30 -8.59 34.09
N ASP A 147 -1.73 -8.94 35.25
CA ASP A 147 -1.27 -7.94 36.22
C ASP A 147 -0.05 -7.17 35.69
N ILE A 148 0.80 -7.79 34.89
CA ILE A 148 1.97 -7.12 34.28
C ILE A 148 1.55 -6.05 33.27
N GLU A 149 0.52 -6.31 32.46
CA GLU A 149 -0.03 -5.31 31.54
C GLU A 149 -0.65 -4.13 32.30
N SER A 150 -1.38 -4.45 33.38
CA SER A 150 -1.96 -3.45 34.28
C SER A 150 -0.91 -2.62 35.00
N MET A 151 0.17 -3.23 35.48
CA MET A 151 1.30 -2.55 36.12
C MET A 151 2.04 -1.63 35.13
N ARG A 152 2.28 -2.04 33.89
CA ARG A 152 2.88 -1.20 32.86
C ARG A 152 2.04 0.02 32.50
N ALA A 153 0.72 -0.15 32.45
CA ALA A 153 -0.20 0.97 32.25
C ALA A 153 -0.15 1.94 33.45
N PHE A 154 -0.04 1.41 34.67
CA PHE A 154 0.08 2.22 35.89
C PHE A 154 1.42 2.96 35.94
N ASP A 155 2.54 2.31 35.62
CA ASP A 155 3.87 2.93 35.54
C ASP A 155 3.94 4.02 34.45
N ALA A 156 3.29 3.84 33.34
CA ALA A 156 3.23 4.85 32.27
C ALA A 156 2.44 6.10 32.72
N VAL A 157 1.31 5.92 33.41
CA VAL A 157 0.51 7.01 33.97
C VAL A 157 1.27 7.69 35.09
N ALA A 158 1.94 6.95 36.00
CA ALA A 158 2.73 7.51 37.09
C ALA A 158 3.92 8.35 36.60
N ARG A 159 4.59 7.93 35.52
CA ARG A 159 5.66 8.73 34.89
C ARG A 159 5.15 10.02 34.27
N ALA A 160 4.02 9.95 33.52
CA ALA A 160 3.42 11.12 32.91
C ALA A 160 2.98 12.17 33.95
N THR A 161 2.46 11.74 35.11
CA THR A 161 2.06 12.67 36.21
C THR A 161 3.24 13.29 36.89
N LEU A 162 4.40 12.62 37.00
CA LEU A 162 5.61 13.18 37.58
C LEU A 162 6.31 14.21 36.68
N GLU A 163 6.22 14.03 35.36
CA GLU A 163 6.75 14.98 34.36
C GLU A 163 5.92 16.28 34.29
N ASP A 164 4.61 16.22 34.59
CA ASP A 164 3.73 17.40 34.63
C ASP A 164 3.89 18.23 35.92
N GLU A 165 4.47 17.68 37.01
CA GLU A 165 4.68 18.41 38.25
C GLU A 165 6.06 19.13 38.34
N GLU A 166 7.01 18.85 37.44
CA GLU A 166 8.33 19.47 37.36
C GLU A 166 8.43 20.60 36.32
N GLY A 167 7.37 20.97 35.57
CA GLY A 167 7.29 22.02 34.55
C GLY A 167 6.52 23.24 35.05
#